data_f11645c19d8801bb9c305dd42b74c050
#
_entry.id   f11645c19d8801bb9c305dd42b74c050
#
_cell.length_a   1.000
_cell.length_b   1.000
_cell.length_c   1.000
_cell.angle_alpha   90.00
_cell.angle_beta   90.00
_cell.angle_gamma   90.00
#
_symmetry.space_group_name_H-M   'P 1'
#
loop_
_entity.id
_entity.type
_entity.pdbx_description
1 polymer ?
#
loop_
_entity_poly.entity_id
_entity_poly.type
_entity_poly.pdbx_seq_one_letter_code
_entity_poly.pdbx_strand_id
1 'polypeptide(L)'
;MNPVLIVGGGIAGISLAHALLDRGIDFRLVDDGKNACSSVAAGIVNPFSFRRTLLTWNANPFFAEALDFYQSVAEKLETTFHTPIEIRRVFTAPEEPITWEQRRIDPLFSPFMLPSVSSDTAWGPYGSGRIRGFWVDAACFIRKNHRFFESQGLLLRKSFDTKDFNETELMYQKETYSKVVFALGYRNKELPWFKDVPVQSTQGEVLTVRWQNKDERTSIHRKIYALPIGQQHFKVGATHKWDTESLVPSEEAKKELMAKFEILTSDIVEVIDQEVGVRPTSPDRRPFIGQHAEIEGLFIFNGLGTKGYLTAPPLAKSWVEYLLTQVPLEKCVDPYRFLGT
;
A
#
# COMPACT_ATOMS: atom_id res chain seq x y z
N MET A 1 -13.20 -19.53 21.32
CA MET A 1 -13.07 -19.86 19.86
C MET A 1 -11.59 -20.01 19.55
N ASN A 2 -11.24 -20.87 18.59
CA ASN A 2 -9.85 -20.93 18.14
C ASN A 2 -9.45 -19.58 17.50
N PRO A 3 -8.19 -19.15 17.64
CA PRO A 3 -7.73 -17.87 17.08
C PRO A 3 -7.76 -17.87 15.54
N VAL A 4 -7.62 -16.70 14.93
CA VAL A 4 -7.38 -16.54 13.49
C VAL A 4 -5.88 -16.59 13.24
N LEU A 5 -5.43 -17.32 12.21
CA LEU A 5 -4.04 -17.27 11.75
C LEU A 5 -3.92 -16.27 10.59
N ILE A 6 -3.03 -15.30 10.73
CA ILE A 6 -2.64 -14.39 9.66
C ILE A 6 -1.24 -14.78 9.18
N VAL A 7 -1.09 -15.05 7.89
CA VAL A 7 0.20 -15.41 7.29
C VAL A 7 0.70 -14.26 6.42
N GLY A 8 1.73 -13.55 6.90
CA GLY A 8 2.30 -12.37 6.27
C GLY A 8 2.02 -11.09 7.07
N GLY A 9 3.07 -10.45 7.56
CA GLY A 9 3.05 -9.21 8.38
C GLY A 9 3.33 -7.94 7.58
N GLY A 10 2.94 -7.90 6.31
CA GLY A 10 2.91 -6.66 5.52
C GLY A 10 1.70 -5.79 5.88
N ILE A 11 1.45 -4.73 5.06
CA ILE A 11 0.34 -3.80 5.31
C ILE A 11 -1.02 -4.51 5.39
N ALA A 12 -1.26 -5.56 4.60
CA ALA A 12 -2.51 -6.34 4.65
C ALA A 12 -2.66 -7.07 5.98
N GLY A 13 -1.65 -7.85 6.39
CA GLY A 13 -1.70 -8.63 7.63
C GLY A 13 -1.73 -7.75 8.88
N ILE A 14 -0.97 -6.64 8.91
CA ILE A 14 -1.02 -5.67 10.01
C ILE A 14 -2.40 -5.03 10.12
N SER A 15 -3.01 -4.63 8.99
CA SER A 15 -4.37 -4.06 9.00
C SER A 15 -5.40 -5.06 9.53
N LEU A 16 -5.31 -6.35 9.12
CA LEU A 16 -6.15 -7.41 9.66
C LEU A 16 -5.94 -7.62 11.16
N ALA A 17 -4.68 -7.66 11.61
CA ALA A 17 -4.34 -7.86 13.00
C ALA A 17 -4.95 -6.77 13.90
N HIS A 18 -4.87 -5.50 13.50
CA HIS A 18 -5.52 -4.40 14.22
C HIS A 18 -7.04 -4.49 14.17
N ALA A 19 -7.63 -4.80 13.02
CA ALA A 19 -9.08 -4.93 12.89
C ALA A 19 -9.64 -6.05 13.77
N LEU A 20 -8.93 -7.17 13.91
CA LEU A 20 -9.26 -8.25 14.85
C LEU A 20 -9.10 -7.81 16.31
N LEU A 21 -7.98 -7.15 16.63
CA LEU A 21 -7.69 -6.64 17.96
C LEU A 21 -8.77 -5.67 18.44
N ASP A 22 -9.22 -4.76 17.59
CA ASP A 22 -10.27 -3.77 17.89
C ASP A 22 -11.64 -4.42 18.19
N ARG A 23 -11.84 -5.67 17.76
CA ARG A 23 -13.05 -6.48 18.03
C ARG A 23 -12.85 -7.55 19.10
N GLY A 24 -11.68 -7.58 19.75
CA GLY A 24 -11.37 -8.59 20.76
C GLY A 24 -11.32 -10.01 20.22
N ILE A 25 -10.99 -10.20 18.94
CA ILE A 25 -10.86 -11.53 18.32
C ILE A 25 -9.40 -11.97 18.41
N ASP A 26 -9.18 -13.13 18.99
CA ASP A 26 -7.83 -13.70 19.13
C ASP A 26 -7.23 -14.06 17.78
N PHE A 27 -5.94 -13.78 17.62
CA PHE A 27 -5.19 -14.13 16.40
C PHE A 27 -3.74 -14.49 16.69
N ARG A 28 -3.10 -15.11 15.70
CA ARG A 28 -1.65 -15.25 15.59
C ARG A 28 -1.21 -14.69 14.24
N LEU A 29 -0.10 -14.00 14.21
CA LEU A 29 0.56 -13.49 13.01
C LEU A 29 1.86 -14.24 12.78
N VAL A 30 2.06 -14.80 11.58
CA VAL A 30 3.32 -15.45 11.17
C VAL A 30 3.99 -14.60 10.12
N ASP A 31 5.24 -14.17 10.38
CA ASP A 31 6.00 -13.36 9.44
C ASP A 31 7.51 -13.47 9.70
N ASP A 32 8.30 -13.59 8.64
CA ASP A 32 9.76 -13.71 8.73
C ASP A 32 10.51 -12.36 8.78
N GLY A 33 9.80 -11.25 8.71
CA GLY A 33 10.35 -9.90 8.71
C GLY A 33 10.88 -9.42 7.37
N LYS A 34 10.74 -10.20 6.28
CA LYS A 34 11.25 -9.86 4.95
C LYS A 34 10.21 -9.13 4.09
N ASN A 35 9.52 -8.16 4.66
CA ASN A 35 8.44 -7.40 4.00
C ASN A 35 8.96 -6.29 3.10
N ALA A 36 9.69 -6.64 2.04
CA ALA A 36 10.31 -5.66 1.17
C ALA A 36 9.29 -4.68 0.55
N CYS A 37 8.14 -5.15 0.07
CA CYS A 37 7.17 -4.27 -0.58
C CYS A 37 6.55 -3.24 0.38
N SER A 38 6.07 -3.69 1.54
CA SER A 38 5.38 -2.81 2.48
C SER A 38 6.30 -1.82 3.17
N SER A 39 7.54 -2.21 3.53
CA SER A 39 8.51 -1.32 4.18
C SER A 39 9.18 -0.35 3.22
N VAL A 40 9.43 -0.77 1.96
CA VAL A 40 10.05 0.06 0.92
C VAL A 40 9.07 1.05 0.30
N ALA A 41 7.76 0.78 0.39
CA ALA A 41 6.74 1.66 -0.14
C ALA A 41 6.96 3.11 0.28
N ALA A 42 6.69 4.06 -0.64
CA ALA A 42 6.78 5.49 -0.31
C ALA A 42 5.79 5.91 0.78
N GLY A 43 4.72 5.15 0.98
CA GLY A 43 3.72 5.45 2.01
C GLY A 43 2.78 6.60 1.66
N ILE A 44 2.77 7.08 0.41
CA ILE A 44 1.87 8.15 -0.01
C ILE A 44 0.44 7.63 -0.08
N VAL A 45 -0.44 8.16 0.76
CA VAL A 45 -1.88 7.92 0.70
C VAL A 45 -2.52 9.04 -0.10
N ASN A 46 -2.89 8.69 -1.31
CA ASN A 46 -3.34 9.57 -2.36
C ASN A 46 -4.60 8.98 -3.01
N PRO A 47 -5.73 9.70 -3.02
CA PRO A 47 -6.99 9.18 -3.57
C PRO A 47 -7.02 9.08 -5.10
N PHE A 48 -5.98 9.57 -5.80
CA PHE A 48 -5.96 9.64 -7.27
C PHE A 48 -4.98 8.68 -7.92
N SER A 49 -5.33 8.25 -9.13
CA SER A 49 -4.40 7.78 -10.15
C SER A 49 -4.04 8.96 -11.06
N PHE A 50 -2.83 9.51 -10.91
CA PHE A 50 -2.44 10.74 -11.62
C PHE A 50 -2.30 10.59 -13.14
N ARG A 51 -2.11 9.39 -13.66
CA ARG A 51 -1.99 9.20 -15.11
C ARG A 51 -3.20 9.74 -15.89
N ARG A 52 -4.41 9.67 -15.28
CA ARG A 52 -5.67 10.14 -15.87
C ARG A 52 -6.43 11.10 -14.96
N THR A 53 -5.86 11.47 -13.82
CA THR A 53 -6.51 12.23 -12.75
C THR A 53 -7.89 11.62 -12.40
N LEU A 54 -7.94 10.29 -12.23
CA LEU A 54 -9.13 9.55 -11.83
C LEU A 54 -9.03 9.17 -10.37
N LEU A 55 -10.16 9.15 -9.68
CA LEU A 55 -10.24 8.60 -8.33
C LEU A 55 -9.89 7.11 -8.32
N THR A 56 -9.19 6.70 -7.31
CA THR A 56 -9.01 5.29 -6.98
C THR A 56 -10.38 4.71 -6.61
N TRP A 57 -10.59 3.42 -6.86
CA TRP A 57 -11.78 2.72 -6.43
C TRP A 57 -12.07 2.96 -4.94
N ASN A 58 -13.31 3.30 -4.62
CA ASN A 58 -13.78 3.64 -3.27
C ASN A 58 -12.94 4.72 -2.54
N ALA A 59 -12.31 5.64 -3.29
CA ALA A 59 -11.38 6.62 -2.71
C ALA A 59 -11.98 7.44 -1.57
N ASN A 60 -13.24 7.89 -1.70
CA ASN A 60 -13.87 8.77 -0.71
C ASN A 60 -14.02 8.11 0.67
N PRO A 61 -14.70 6.95 0.83
CA PRO A 61 -14.78 6.29 2.12
C PRO A 61 -13.41 5.77 2.58
N PHE A 62 -12.61 5.20 1.68
CA PHE A 62 -11.35 4.58 2.05
C PHE A 62 -10.31 5.56 2.57
N PHE A 63 -10.32 6.81 2.07
CA PHE A 63 -9.37 7.82 2.53
C PHE A 63 -9.61 8.21 3.98
N ALA A 64 -10.87 8.43 4.36
CA ALA A 64 -11.26 8.75 5.73
C ALA A 64 -10.95 7.58 6.67
N GLU A 65 -11.40 6.36 6.31
CA GLU A 65 -11.17 5.16 7.12
C GLU A 65 -9.68 4.81 7.27
N ALA A 66 -8.87 5.03 6.22
CA ALA A 66 -7.43 4.84 6.31
C ALA A 66 -6.78 5.86 7.25
N LEU A 67 -7.20 7.13 7.20
CA LEU A 67 -6.68 8.16 8.10
C LEU A 67 -7.01 7.83 9.56
N ASP A 68 -8.28 7.50 9.85
CA ASP A 68 -8.73 7.10 11.19
C ASP A 68 -7.95 5.88 11.71
N PHE A 69 -7.70 4.90 10.85
CA PHE A 69 -6.89 3.73 11.17
C PHE A 69 -5.48 4.11 11.59
N TYR A 70 -4.77 4.93 10.79
CA TYR A 70 -3.40 5.32 11.13
C TYR A 70 -3.33 6.18 12.38
N GLN A 71 -4.33 7.02 12.65
CA GLN A 71 -4.44 7.77 13.89
C GLN A 71 -4.61 6.84 15.09
N SER A 72 -5.57 5.93 15.03
CA SER A 72 -5.82 4.95 16.10
C SER A 72 -4.60 4.07 16.40
N VAL A 73 -3.90 3.60 15.35
CA VAL A 73 -2.68 2.80 15.54
C VAL A 73 -1.54 3.65 16.09
N ALA A 74 -1.42 4.92 15.68
CA ALA A 74 -0.42 5.84 16.22
C ALA A 74 -0.60 6.10 17.72
N GLU A 75 -1.85 6.31 18.16
CA GLU A 75 -2.20 6.44 19.57
C GLU A 75 -1.89 5.17 20.36
N LYS A 76 -2.32 4.01 19.86
CA LYS A 76 -2.08 2.69 20.48
C LYS A 76 -0.59 2.36 20.63
N LEU A 77 0.25 2.78 19.68
CA LEU A 77 1.68 2.53 19.67
C LEU A 77 2.51 3.69 20.22
N GLU A 78 1.87 4.77 20.68
CA GLU A 78 2.52 6.01 21.16
C GLU A 78 3.60 6.51 20.17
N THR A 79 3.26 6.49 18.87
CA THR A 79 4.22 6.78 17.79
C THR A 79 3.56 7.48 16.62
N THR A 80 4.04 8.65 16.26
CA THR A 80 3.61 9.36 15.04
C THR A 80 4.34 8.77 13.83
N PHE A 81 3.60 8.18 12.88
CA PHE A 81 4.13 7.68 11.62
C PHE A 81 3.29 8.11 10.41
N HIS A 82 2.31 8.99 10.60
CA HIS A 82 1.57 9.60 9.49
C HIS A 82 1.58 11.12 9.61
N THR A 83 1.62 11.80 8.47
CA THR A 83 1.70 13.26 8.38
C THR A 83 0.85 13.76 7.22
N PRO A 84 -0.03 14.76 7.41
CA PRO A 84 -0.69 15.43 6.30
C PRO A 84 0.33 16.01 5.32
N ILE A 85 0.08 15.85 4.01
CA ILE A 85 0.95 16.36 2.97
C ILE A 85 0.12 16.94 1.82
N GLU A 86 0.59 18.04 1.25
CA GLU A 86 0.11 18.49 -0.05
C GLU A 86 0.79 17.68 -1.14
N ILE A 87 0.00 17.18 -2.10
CA ILE A 87 0.53 16.50 -3.27
C ILE A 87 0.29 17.40 -4.48
N ARG A 88 1.38 17.81 -5.12
CA ARG A 88 1.37 18.67 -6.29
C ARG A 88 1.59 17.85 -7.55
N ARG A 89 0.60 17.84 -8.43
CA ARG A 89 0.73 17.30 -9.77
C ARG A 89 1.14 18.39 -10.75
N VAL A 90 2.34 18.33 -11.26
CA VAL A 90 2.82 19.25 -12.30
C VAL A 90 2.12 18.93 -13.62
N PHE A 91 1.53 19.94 -14.24
CA PHE A 91 0.87 19.80 -15.54
C PHE A 91 1.89 19.71 -16.67
N THR A 92 1.58 18.88 -17.67
CA THR A 92 2.45 18.61 -18.81
C THR A 92 1.86 19.07 -20.13
N ALA A 93 0.59 19.52 -20.12
CA ALA A 93 -0.14 19.97 -21.30
C ALA A 93 -1.09 21.12 -20.95
N PRO A 94 -1.40 22.02 -21.89
CA PRO A 94 -2.18 23.24 -21.63
C PRO A 94 -3.65 22.99 -21.25
N GLU A 95 -4.21 21.84 -21.61
CA GLU A 95 -5.58 21.44 -21.27
C GLU A 95 -5.73 20.90 -19.85
N GLU A 96 -4.65 20.50 -19.20
CA GLU A 96 -4.71 19.90 -17.85
C GLU A 96 -5.24 20.86 -16.77
N PRO A 97 -4.88 22.17 -16.73
CA PRO A 97 -5.45 23.14 -15.80
C PRO A 97 -6.97 23.26 -15.93
N ILE A 98 -7.50 23.30 -17.16
CA ILE A 98 -8.94 23.42 -17.43
C ILE A 98 -9.66 22.17 -16.90
N THR A 99 -9.16 21.00 -17.26
CA THR A 99 -9.72 19.72 -16.78
C THR A 99 -9.64 19.62 -15.25
N TRP A 100 -8.59 20.15 -14.64
CA TRP A 100 -8.42 20.18 -13.20
C TRP A 100 -9.51 20.98 -12.53
N GLU A 101 -9.77 22.22 -12.95
CA GLU A 101 -10.77 23.10 -12.36
C GLU A 101 -12.19 22.56 -12.56
N GLN A 102 -12.49 21.96 -13.72
CA GLN A 102 -13.76 21.29 -13.97
C GLN A 102 -14.02 20.16 -12.98
N ARG A 103 -13.00 19.33 -12.70
CA ARG A 103 -13.12 18.23 -11.73
C ARG A 103 -13.19 18.73 -10.29
N ARG A 104 -12.50 19.80 -9.97
CA ARG A 104 -12.44 20.35 -8.61
C ARG A 104 -13.82 20.77 -8.07
N ILE A 105 -14.73 21.14 -8.94
CA ILE A 105 -16.12 21.49 -8.56
C ILE A 105 -17.06 20.27 -8.54
N ASP A 106 -16.63 19.11 -9.03
CA ASP A 106 -17.39 17.87 -8.95
C ASP A 106 -17.40 17.34 -7.50
N PRO A 107 -18.58 17.03 -6.92
CA PRO A 107 -18.71 16.53 -5.54
C PRO A 107 -17.86 15.30 -5.21
N LEU A 108 -17.57 14.44 -6.19
CA LEU A 108 -16.72 13.25 -5.99
C LEU A 108 -15.25 13.61 -5.81
N PHE A 109 -14.79 14.71 -6.42
CA PHE A 109 -13.37 15.11 -6.44
C PHE A 109 -13.07 16.24 -5.46
N SER A 110 -14.04 17.14 -5.23
CA SER A 110 -13.88 18.35 -4.41
C SER A 110 -13.36 18.11 -2.99
N PRO A 111 -13.62 16.98 -2.30
CA PRO A 111 -13.07 16.76 -0.96
C PRO A 111 -11.52 16.74 -0.94
N PHE A 112 -10.91 16.39 -2.05
CA PHE A 112 -9.46 16.21 -2.14
C PHE A 112 -8.74 17.29 -2.94
N MET A 113 -9.41 17.87 -3.95
CA MET A 113 -8.77 18.80 -4.88
C MET A 113 -8.75 20.23 -4.33
N LEU A 114 -7.60 20.87 -4.45
CA LEU A 114 -7.38 22.27 -4.14
C LEU A 114 -7.30 23.08 -5.44
N PRO A 115 -7.47 24.40 -5.41
CA PRO A 115 -7.26 25.25 -6.58
C PRO A 115 -5.90 24.99 -7.23
N SER A 116 -5.86 24.99 -8.56
CA SER A 116 -4.61 24.90 -9.29
C SER A 116 -3.76 26.15 -9.09
N VAL A 117 -2.46 26.02 -9.32
CA VAL A 117 -1.52 27.12 -9.35
C VAL A 117 -1.17 27.38 -10.81
N SER A 118 -1.54 28.57 -11.32
CA SER A 118 -1.20 29.00 -12.68
C SER A 118 0.29 29.36 -12.76
N SER A 119 0.96 28.95 -13.81
CA SER A 119 2.34 29.33 -14.17
C SER A 119 3.31 29.37 -12.98
N ASP A 120 3.47 28.24 -12.32
CA ASP A 120 4.57 28.06 -11.37
C ASP A 120 5.84 27.80 -12.20
N THR A 121 6.58 28.88 -12.48
CA THR A 121 7.81 28.82 -13.28
C THR A 121 8.85 27.85 -12.73
N ALA A 122 8.74 27.50 -11.44
CA ALA A 122 9.60 26.50 -10.81
C ALA A 122 9.31 25.07 -11.28
N TRP A 123 8.07 24.76 -11.73
CA TRP A 123 7.65 23.39 -12.00
C TRP A 123 7.18 23.12 -13.43
N GLY A 124 6.95 24.17 -14.23
CA GLY A 124 6.61 24.03 -15.64
C GLY A 124 5.63 25.11 -16.15
N PRO A 125 5.48 25.23 -17.48
CA PRO A 125 4.77 26.34 -18.13
C PRO A 125 3.25 26.31 -17.93
N TYR A 126 2.68 25.17 -17.54
CA TYR A 126 1.23 24.99 -17.41
C TYR A 126 0.73 24.99 -15.96
N GLY A 127 1.65 25.22 -14.99
CA GLY A 127 1.29 25.20 -13.57
C GLY A 127 1.12 23.80 -12.99
N SER A 128 0.35 23.71 -11.89
CA SER A 128 0.16 22.47 -11.17
C SER A 128 -1.20 22.38 -10.49
N GLY A 129 -1.74 21.17 -10.39
CA GLY A 129 -2.86 20.85 -9.54
C GLY A 129 -2.40 20.43 -8.15
N ARG A 130 -3.21 20.69 -7.13
CA ARG A 130 -2.90 20.41 -5.72
C ARG A 130 -3.99 19.53 -5.12
N ILE A 131 -3.60 18.51 -4.37
CA ILE A 131 -4.53 17.67 -3.61
C ILE A 131 -4.12 17.51 -2.16
N ARG A 132 -5.10 17.23 -1.33
CA ARG A 132 -4.88 16.78 0.04
C ARG A 132 -4.56 15.30 0.03
N GLY A 133 -3.52 14.92 0.75
CA GLY A 133 -3.13 13.56 1.02
C GLY A 133 -2.46 13.46 2.38
N PHE A 134 -1.96 12.29 2.70
CA PHE A 134 -1.05 12.13 3.82
C PHE A 134 0.04 11.12 3.46
N TRP A 135 1.11 11.20 4.21
CA TRP A 135 2.23 10.29 4.11
C TRP A 135 2.29 9.40 5.35
N VAL A 136 2.58 8.14 5.16
CA VAL A 136 2.88 7.16 6.21
C VAL A 136 4.33 6.77 6.09
N ASP A 137 5.12 6.93 7.15
CA ASP A 137 6.46 6.33 7.22
C ASP A 137 6.31 4.80 7.24
N ALA A 138 6.35 4.23 6.05
CA ALA A 138 6.07 2.82 5.81
C ALA A 138 7.01 1.90 6.60
N ALA A 139 8.31 2.21 6.61
CA ALA A 139 9.32 1.43 7.33
C ALA A 139 9.11 1.49 8.85
N CYS A 140 8.83 2.68 9.38
CA CYS A 140 8.51 2.88 10.79
C CYS A 140 7.23 2.14 11.18
N PHE A 141 6.16 2.27 10.37
CA PHE A 141 4.88 1.60 10.59
C PHE A 141 5.04 0.09 10.69
N ILE A 142 5.67 -0.56 9.72
CA ILE A 142 5.90 -2.01 9.72
C ILE A 142 6.72 -2.42 10.95
N ARG A 143 7.86 -1.78 11.18
CA ARG A 143 8.76 -2.09 12.29
C ARG A 143 8.11 -1.96 13.66
N LYS A 144 7.36 -0.87 13.90
CA LYS A 144 6.70 -0.62 15.18
C LYS A 144 5.57 -1.60 15.44
N ASN A 145 4.77 -1.93 14.42
CA ASN A 145 3.71 -2.93 14.55
C ASN A 145 4.26 -4.32 14.82
N HIS A 146 5.33 -4.73 14.13
CA HIS A 146 5.98 -6.01 14.42
C HIS A 146 6.46 -6.08 15.87
N ARG A 147 7.14 -5.05 16.37
CA ARG A 147 7.58 -4.99 17.78
C ARG A 147 6.41 -5.05 18.76
N PHE A 148 5.34 -4.35 18.46
CA PHE A 148 4.14 -4.38 19.27
C PHE A 148 3.55 -5.79 19.34
N PHE A 149 3.30 -6.45 18.21
CA PHE A 149 2.76 -7.80 18.19
C PHE A 149 3.71 -8.85 18.79
N GLU A 150 5.01 -8.68 18.64
CA GLU A 150 6.01 -9.51 19.34
C GLU A 150 5.92 -9.36 20.87
N SER A 151 5.85 -8.13 21.37
CA SER A 151 5.77 -7.86 22.80
C SER A 151 4.48 -8.42 23.45
N GLN A 152 3.41 -8.55 22.66
CA GLN A 152 2.16 -9.17 23.06
C GLN A 152 2.12 -10.69 22.87
N GLY A 153 3.20 -11.31 22.36
CA GLY A 153 3.23 -12.74 22.05
C GLY A 153 2.32 -13.15 20.87
N LEU A 154 1.90 -12.19 20.04
CA LEU A 154 1.00 -12.42 18.91
C LEU A 154 1.72 -12.68 17.60
N LEU A 155 2.99 -12.31 17.48
CA LEU A 155 3.80 -12.50 16.27
C LEU A 155 4.78 -13.67 16.44
N LEU A 156 4.68 -14.65 15.55
CA LEU A 156 5.65 -15.71 15.37
C LEU A 156 6.66 -15.28 14.27
N ARG A 157 7.89 -14.93 14.67
CA ARG A 157 8.96 -14.44 13.78
C ARG A 157 9.61 -15.57 13.00
N LYS A 158 8.94 -16.05 11.94
CA LYS A 158 9.42 -17.14 11.10
C LYS A 158 8.72 -17.15 9.74
N SER A 159 9.33 -17.79 8.76
CA SER A 159 8.67 -18.11 7.49
C SER A 159 7.57 -19.13 7.74
N PHE A 160 6.43 -18.95 7.07
CA PHE A 160 5.39 -19.96 7.03
C PHE A 160 5.87 -21.13 6.16
N ASP A 161 5.82 -22.35 6.70
CA ASP A 161 6.11 -23.58 5.95
C ASP A 161 4.80 -24.30 5.65
N THR A 162 4.51 -24.52 4.38
CA THR A 162 3.31 -25.23 3.93
C THR A 162 3.27 -26.67 4.38
N LYS A 163 4.43 -27.29 4.67
CA LYS A 163 4.52 -28.67 5.19
C LYS A 163 4.02 -28.81 6.62
N ASP A 164 4.08 -27.73 7.40
CA ASP A 164 3.60 -27.66 8.77
C ASP A 164 2.10 -27.35 8.87
N PHE A 165 1.42 -27.14 7.73
CA PHE A 165 0.02 -26.74 7.66
C PHE A 165 -0.89 -27.84 7.12
N ASN A 166 -1.91 -28.19 7.91
CA ASN A 166 -3.01 -29.05 7.51
C ASN A 166 -4.23 -28.20 7.18
N GLU A 167 -4.56 -28.10 5.89
CA GLU A 167 -5.68 -27.28 5.40
C GLU A 167 -7.06 -27.83 5.76
N THR A 168 -7.19 -29.13 5.98
CA THR A 168 -8.48 -29.75 6.35
C THR A 168 -8.88 -29.42 7.79
N GLU A 169 -7.90 -29.39 8.67
CA GLU A 169 -8.10 -29.08 10.09
C GLU A 169 -7.81 -27.62 10.44
N LEU A 170 -7.36 -26.83 9.48
CA LEU A 170 -6.81 -25.49 9.66
C LEU A 170 -5.75 -25.46 10.79
N MET A 171 -4.89 -26.48 10.82
CA MET A 171 -3.89 -26.65 11.87
C MET A 171 -2.50 -26.23 11.36
N TYR A 172 -1.82 -25.38 12.12
CA TYR A 172 -0.43 -24.99 11.89
C TYR A 172 0.38 -25.18 13.17
N GLN A 173 1.49 -25.93 13.08
CA GLN A 173 2.36 -26.20 14.23
C GLN A 173 1.64 -26.76 15.46
N LYS A 174 0.69 -27.69 15.28
CA LYS A 174 -0.12 -28.34 16.29
C LYS A 174 -1.14 -27.42 16.99
N GLU A 175 -1.31 -26.19 16.52
CA GLU A 175 -2.37 -25.29 16.96
C GLU A 175 -3.46 -25.22 15.88
N THR A 176 -4.72 -25.36 16.26
CA THR A 176 -5.88 -25.29 15.36
C THR A 176 -6.45 -23.88 15.35
N TYR A 177 -6.78 -23.38 14.16
CA TYR A 177 -7.30 -22.03 13.94
C TYR A 177 -8.75 -22.06 13.45
N SER A 178 -9.50 -21.02 13.76
CA SER A 178 -10.87 -20.88 13.26
C SER A 178 -10.90 -20.45 11.79
N LYS A 179 -9.93 -19.65 11.39
CA LYS A 179 -9.72 -19.15 10.02
C LYS A 179 -8.22 -18.95 9.78
N VAL A 180 -7.81 -19.07 8.53
CA VAL A 180 -6.43 -18.78 8.08
C VAL A 180 -6.48 -17.78 6.93
N VAL A 181 -5.75 -16.67 7.04
CA VAL A 181 -5.73 -15.62 6.03
C VAL A 181 -4.32 -15.43 5.47
N PHE A 182 -4.13 -15.72 4.20
CA PHE A 182 -2.86 -15.52 3.52
C PHE A 182 -2.74 -14.09 2.98
N ALA A 183 -1.73 -13.35 3.49
CA ALA A 183 -1.41 -11.97 3.14
C ALA A 183 0.06 -11.84 2.67
N LEU A 184 0.54 -12.81 1.88
CA LEU A 184 1.96 -13.01 1.52
C LEU A 184 2.46 -12.12 0.37
N GLY A 185 1.62 -11.22 -0.13
CA GLY A 185 2.03 -10.33 -1.22
C GLY A 185 2.44 -11.11 -2.48
N TYR A 186 3.55 -10.76 -3.12
CA TYR A 186 4.00 -11.41 -4.35
C TYR A 186 4.38 -12.90 -4.15
N ARG A 187 4.66 -13.31 -2.90
CA ARG A 187 4.92 -14.72 -2.56
C ARG A 187 3.66 -15.61 -2.58
N ASN A 188 2.50 -15.05 -2.94
CA ASN A 188 1.25 -15.83 -3.10
C ASN A 188 1.40 -17.05 -4.02
N LYS A 189 2.26 -16.96 -5.02
CA LYS A 189 2.56 -18.06 -5.95
C LYS A 189 3.22 -19.29 -5.27
N GLU A 190 3.78 -19.11 -4.06
CA GLU A 190 4.35 -20.19 -3.26
C GLU A 190 3.25 -21.03 -2.59
N LEU A 191 1.99 -20.54 -2.59
CA LEU A 191 0.85 -21.20 -1.96
C LEU A 191 0.14 -22.13 -2.96
N PRO A 192 -0.08 -23.41 -2.62
CA PRO A 192 -0.78 -24.33 -3.50
C PRO A 192 -2.29 -24.00 -3.62
N TRP A 193 -2.88 -23.38 -2.59
CA TRP A 193 -4.32 -23.16 -2.49
C TRP A 193 -4.84 -21.98 -3.33
N PHE A 194 -4.02 -20.94 -3.56
CA PHE A 194 -4.43 -19.72 -4.27
C PHE A 194 -3.64 -19.50 -5.57
N LYS A 195 -3.14 -20.56 -6.19
CA LYS A 195 -2.37 -20.50 -7.44
C LYS A 195 -3.18 -19.93 -8.61
N ASP A 196 -4.51 -20.13 -8.61
CA ASP A 196 -5.41 -19.66 -9.66
C ASP A 196 -5.85 -18.19 -9.47
N VAL A 197 -5.52 -17.57 -8.34
CA VAL A 197 -5.74 -16.13 -8.11
C VAL A 197 -4.64 -15.35 -8.80
N PRO A 198 -4.95 -14.50 -9.80
CA PRO A 198 -3.96 -13.87 -10.67
C PRO A 198 -3.23 -12.69 -10.00
N VAL A 199 -2.46 -13.00 -8.96
CA VAL A 199 -1.56 -12.02 -8.31
C VAL A 199 -0.29 -11.90 -9.15
N GLN A 200 -0.10 -10.74 -9.78
CA GLN A 200 1.04 -10.44 -10.63
C GLN A 200 2.13 -9.71 -9.84
N SER A 201 3.38 -10.06 -10.09
CA SER A 201 4.55 -9.40 -9.50
C SER A 201 4.93 -8.16 -10.31
N THR A 202 4.99 -6.99 -9.65
CA THR A 202 5.47 -5.76 -10.27
C THR A 202 6.58 -5.16 -9.41
N GLN A 203 7.82 -5.33 -9.84
CA GLN A 203 8.98 -4.74 -9.19
C GLN A 203 8.95 -3.21 -9.32
N GLY A 204 9.40 -2.52 -8.28
CA GLY A 204 9.62 -1.09 -8.31
C GLY A 204 10.78 -0.71 -7.43
N GLU A 205 11.62 0.17 -7.97
CA GLU A 205 12.77 0.72 -7.27
C GLU A 205 12.51 2.17 -6.90
N VAL A 206 13.04 2.58 -5.75
CA VAL A 206 12.90 3.91 -5.16
C VAL A 206 14.27 4.38 -4.71
N LEU A 207 14.62 5.62 -5.04
CA LEU A 207 15.82 6.28 -4.52
C LEU A 207 15.48 7.10 -3.28
N THR A 208 16.39 7.16 -2.34
CA THR A 208 16.45 8.22 -1.34
C THR A 208 17.52 9.22 -1.76
N VAL A 209 17.14 10.49 -1.93
CA VAL A 209 18.04 11.56 -2.31
C VAL A 209 18.07 12.64 -1.24
N ARG A 210 19.23 13.30 -1.06
CA ARG A 210 19.35 14.54 -0.31
C ARG A 210 19.14 15.70 -1.27
N TRP A 211 18.09 16.50 -1.01
CA TRP A 211 17.71 17.64 -1.82
C TRP A 211 17.56 18.87 -0.93
N GLN A 212 18.59 19.69 -0.91
CA GLN A 212 18.70 20.82 0.03
C GLN A 212 17.77 21.98 -0.34
N ASN A 213 17.37 22.74 0.69
CA ASN A 213 16.59 23.97 0.59
C ASN A 213 15.22 23.79 -0.10
N LYS A 214 14.61 22.60 0.04
CA LYS A 214 13.27 22.33 -0.50
C LYS A 214 12.21 22.26 0.59
N ASP A 215 10.96 22.58 0.19
CA ASP A 215 9.81 22.45 1.08
C ASP A 215 9.51 20.98 1.39
N GLU A 216 9.54 20.64 2.66
CA GLU A 216 9.27 19.29 3.15
C GLU A 216 7.78 19.03 3.45
N ARG A 217 6.86 19.92 3.03
CA ARG A 217 5.41 19.75 3.21
C ARG A 217 4.70 19.33 1.93
N THR A 218 5.41 19.34 0.80
CA THR A 218 4.83 19.12 -0.53
C THR A 218 5.52 17.97 -1.25
N SER A 219 4.74 16.93 -1.61
CA SER A 219 5.20 15.91 -2.54
C SER A 219 4.94 16.35 -3.98
N ILE A 220 5.93 16.24 -4.85
CA ILE A 220 5.84 16.71 -6.24
C ILE A 220 5.76 15.52 -7.18
N HIS A 221 4.80 15.56 -8.10
CA HIS A 221 4.51 14.46 -9.02
C HIS A 221 4.56 14.92 -10.49
N ARG A 222 5.50 14.36 -11.27
CA ARG A 222 5.62 14.51 -12.72
C ARG A 222 6.32 13.28 -13.29
N LYS A 223 5.57 12.31 -13.87
CA LYS A 223 6.07 10.99 -14.31
C LYS A 223 6.66 10.12 -13.19
N ILE A 224 7.25 10.72 -12.18
CA ILE A 224 7.69 10.17 -10.90
C ILE A 224 7.11 10.99 -9.76
N TYR A 225 7.31 10.55 -8.52
CA TYR A 225 7.11 11.40 -7.35
C TYR A 225 8.46 11.76 -6.72
N ALA A 226 8.53 12.94 -6.12
CA ALA A 226 9.53 13.33 -5.13
C ALA A 226 8.80 13.62 -3.83
N LEU A 227 8.94 12.74 -2.83
CA LEU A 227 8.24 12.78 -1.55
C LEU A 227 9.23 13.17 -0.45
N PRO A 228 9.02 14.29 0.27
CA PRO A 228 9.84 14.62 1.44
C PRO A 228 9.59 13.60 2.56
N ILE A 229 10.68 13.15 3.18
CA ILE A 229 10.68 12.21 4.30
C ILE A 229 11.39 12.78 5.55
N GLY A 230 11.66 14.08 5.55
CA GLY A 230 12.32 14.81 6.62
C GLY A 230 13.83 14.96 6.42
N GLN A 231 14.41 15.95 7.12
CA GLN A 231 15.86 16.20 7.10
C GLN A 231 16.45 16.42 5.69
N GLN A 232 15.71 17.11 4.83
CA GLN A 232 16.08 17.35 3.42
C GLN A 232 16.29 16.05 2.60
N HIS A 233 15.72 14.93 3.06
CA HIS A 233 15.69 13.69 2.30
C HIS A 233 14.36 13.54 1.58
N PHE A 234 14.41 13.00 0.37
CA PHE A 234 13.23 12.75 -0.46
C PHE A 234 13.29 11.33 -1.04
N LYS A 235 12.16 10.61 -0.98
CA LYS A 235 11.97 9.41 -1.78
C LYS A 235 11.57 9.79 -3.20
N VAL A 236 12.34 9.30 -4.19
CA VAL A 236 12.11 9.51 -5.63
C VAL A 236 11.76 8.18 -6.27
N GLY A 237 10.58 8.10 -6.89
CA GLY A 237 10.11 6.83 -7.44
C GLY A 237 8.84 6.92 -8.28
N ALA A 238 8.43 5.79 -8.79
CA ALA A 238 9.10 4.51 -8.76
C ALA A 238 9.21 3.94 -10.17
N THR A 239 10.13 3.03 -10.37
CA THR A 239 10.15 2.21 -11.59
C THR A 239 8.99 1.21 -11.58
N HIS A 240 8.68 0.64 -12.74
CA HIS A 240 7.70 -0.41 -12.93
C HIS A 240 8.23 -1.46 -13.89
N LYS A 241 8.55 -2.64 -13.37
CA LYS A 241 9.01 -3.77 -14.18
C LYS A 241 8.12 -4.98 -13.86
N TRP A 242 7.45 -5.49 -14.87
CA TRP A 242 6.53 -6.61 -14.73
C TRP A 242 7.28 -7.94 -14.67
N ASP A 243 6.68 -8.94 -14.03
CA ASP A 243 7.14 -10.32 -13.95
C ASP A 243 8.59 -10.47 -13.45
N THR A 244 9.01 -9.53 -12.58
CA THR A 244 10.33 -9.52 -11.96
C THR A 244 10.19 -9.49 -10.45
N GLU A 245 10.94 -10.33 -9.75
CA GLU A 245 10.91 -10.49 -8.29
C GLU A 245 12.27 -10.30 -7.64
N SER A 246 13.25 -9.84 -8.39
CA SER A 246 14.54 -9.49 -7.81
C SER A 246 14.39 -8.40 -6.77
N LEU A 247 15.02 -8.57 -5.62
CA LEU A 247 15.11 -7.57 -4.56
C LEU A 247 16.48 -6.88 -4.55
N VAL A 248 17.25 -7.05 -5.62
CA VAL A 248 18.57 -6.42 -5.79
C VAL A 248 18.38 -5.12 -6.58
N PRO A 249 18.81 -3.97 -6.05
CA PRO A 249 18.81 -2.70 -6.77
C PRO A 249 19.63 -2.75 -8.06
N SER A 250 19.19 -2.03 -9.09
CA SER A 250 19.86 -2.01 -10.40
C SER A 250 20.34 -0.59 -10.79
N GLU A 251 21.51 -0.52 -11.41
CA GLU A 251 22.03 0.75 -11.96
C GLU A 251 21.16 1.29 -13.10
N GLU A 252 20.47 0.42 -13.83
CA GLU A 252 19.50 0.81 -14.86
C GLU A 252 18.35 1.60 -14.25
N ALA A 253 17.73 1.11 -13.18
CA ALA A 253 16.63 1.80 -12.49
C ALA A 253 17.09 3.12 -11.88
N LYS A 254 18.30 3.16 -11.30
CA LYS A 254 18.88 4.40 -10.79
C LYS A 254 19.01 5.47 -11.89
N LYS A 255 19.58 5.10 -13.02
CA LYS A 255 19.70 6.00 -14.18
C LYS A 255 18.34 6.46 -14.70
N GLU A 256 17.36 5.54 -14.80
CA GLU A 256 15.98 5.86 -15.20
C GLU A 256 15.34 6.88 -14.26
N LEU A 257 15.43 6.68 -12.96
CA LEU A 257 14.84 7.56 -11.95
C LEU A 257 15.51 8.93 -11.94
N MET A 258 16.85 8.98 -12.02
CA MET A 258 17.59 10.25 -12.07
C MET A 258 17.26 11.04 -13.35
N ALA A 259 17.21 10.41 -14.52
CA ALA A 259 16.82 11.06 -15.75
C ALA A 259 15.39 11.65 -15.70
N LYS A 260 14.46 10.95 -15.03
CA LYS A 260 13.11 11.48 -14.78
C LYS A 260 13.10 12.60 -13.73
N PHE A 261 13.98 12.56 -12.76
CA PHE A 261 14.12 13.59 -11.73
C PHE A 261 14.67 14.89 -12.35
N GLU A 262 15.60 14.82 -13.28
CA GLU A 262 16.13 15.96 -14.05
C GLU A 262 15.05 16.67 -14.88
N ILE A 263 13.99 15.97 -15.30
CA ILE A 263 12.82 16.61 -15.93
C ILE A 263 12.01 17.44 -14.91
N LEU A 264 12.09 17.08 -13.62
CA LEU A 264 11.37 17.77 -12.54
C LEU A 264 12.13 19.01 -12.08
N THR A 265 13.45 18.95 -12.03
CA THR A 265 14.30 20.04 -11.53
C THR A 265 15.72 19.93 -12.12
N SER A 266 16.37 21.08 -12.25
CA SER A 266 17.79 21.18 -12.58
C SER A 266 18.70 21.16 -11.35
N ASP A 267 18.15 21.01 -10.15
CA ASP A 267 18.95 20.98 -8.94
C ASP A 267 19.83 19.73 -8.87
N ILE A 268 21.00 19.89 -8.32
CA ILE A 268 21.90 18.78 -8.03
C ILE A 268 21.48 18.14 -6.72
N VAL A 269 21.34 16.81 -6.73
CA VAL A 269 21.01 16.01 -5.55
C VAL A 269 22.03 14.90 -5.35
N GLU A 270 22.16 14.47 -4.11
CA GLU A 270 22.97 13.31 -3.73
C GLU A 270 22.07 12.08 -3.55
N VAL A 271 22.36 10.99 -4.25
CA VAL A 271 21.67 9.71 -4.02
C VAL A 271 22.24 9.04 -2.78
N ILE A 272 21.43 8.88 -1.74
CA ILE A 272 21.81 8.32 -0.46
C ILE A 272 21.58 6.81 -0.41
N ASP A 273 20.45 6.34 -0.99
CA ASP A 273 20.05 4.94 -0.91
C ASP A 273 19.17 4.54 -2.09
N GLN A 274 19.07 3.24 -2.35
CA GLN A 274 18.22 2.65 -3.38
C GLN A 274 17.58 1.36 -2.84
N GLU A 275 16.27 1.33 -2.82
CA GLU A 275 15.47 0.23 -2.28
C GLU A 275 14.60 -0.40 -3.38
N VAL A 276 14.34 -1.71 -3.25
CA VAL A 276 13.51 -2.48 -4.18
C VAL A 276 12.35 -3.13 -3.46
N GLY A 277 11.18 -3.07 -4.05
CA GLY A 277 10.00 -3.79 -3.58
C GLY A 277 9.23 -4.44 -4.72
N VAL A 278 8.62 -5.59 -4.45
CA VAL A 278 7.77 -6.31 -5.42
C VAL A 278 6.32 -6.20 -4.99
N ARG A 279 5.53 -5.47 -5.78
CA ARG A 279 4.11 -5.23 -5.52
C ARG A 279 3.27 -6.42 -5.97
N PRO A 280 2.36 -6.92 -5.12
CA PRO A 280 1.34 -7.86 -5.56
C PRO A 280 0.23 -7.08 -6.27
N THR A 281 0.13 -7.21 -7.57
CA THR A 281 -0.82 -6.45 -8.39
C THR A 281 -1.90 -7.36 -8.96
N SER A 282 -3.14 -6.90 -8.98
CA SER A 282 -4.25 -7.57 -9.65
C SER A 282 -4.47 -6.97 -11.05
N PRO A 283 -5.05 -7.70 -12.01
CA PRO A 283 -5.28 -7.22 -13.38
C PRO A 283 -6.15 -5.95 -13.45
N ASP A 284 -7.18 -5.86 -12.61
CA ASP A 284 -8.11 -4.72 -12.54
C ASP A 284 -7.74 -3.68 -11.47
N ARG A 285 -6.61 -3.86 -10.77
CA ARG A 285 -6.13 -2.99 -9.68
C ARG A 285 -7.04 -2.93 -8.46
N ARG A 286 -7.90 -3.93 -8.27
CA ARG A 286 -8.68 -4.13 -7.05
C ARG A 286 -8.09 -5.28 -6.26
N PRO A 287 -8.00 -5.19 -4.93
CA PRO A 287 -7.50 -6.28 -4.11
C PRO A 287 -8.27 -7.58 -4.28
N PHE A 288 -7.67 -8.68 -3.85
CA PHE A 288 -8.30 -9.95 -3.66
C PHE A 288 -8.52 -10.17 -2.17
N ILE A 289 -9.78 -10.31 -1.77
CA ILE A 289 -10.13 -10.67 -0.40
C ILE A 289 -11.35 -11.58 -0.41
N GLY A 290 -11.19 -12.80 0.09
CA GLY A 290 -12.26 -13.79 0.09
C GLY A 290 -11.79 -15.17 0.50
N GLN A 291 -12.77 -16.07 0.65
CA GLN A 291 -12.57 -17.46 1.03
C GLN A 291 -12.14 -18.31 -0.17
N HIS A 292 -11.38 -19.36 0.10
CA HIS A 292 -11.07 -20.40 -0.88
C HIS A 292 -12.37 -21.08 -1.37
N ALA A 293 -12.43 -21.45 -2.66
CA ALA A 293 -13.65 -21.97 -3.25
C ALA A 293 -14.10 -23.31 -2.63
N GLU A 294 -13.15 -24.15 -2.22
CA GLU A 294 -13.41 -25.53 -1.75
C GLU A 294 -13.04 -25.73 -0.26
N ILE A 295 -12.15 -24.91 0.30
CA ILE A 295 -11.65 -25.10 1.68
C ILE A 295 -12.26 -24.03 2.57
N GLU A 296 -13.21 -24.44 3.41
CA GLU A 296 -13.86 -23.54 4.34
C GLU A 296 -12.85 -23.00 5.38
N GLY A 297 -12.94 -21.72 5.68
CA GLY A 297 -12.08 -21.06 6.66
C GLY A 297 -10.71 -20.66 6.16
N LEU A 298 -10.38 -20.98 4.89
CA LEU A 298 -9.14 -20.55 4.25
C LEU A 298 -9.40 -19.29 3.42
N PHE A 299 -8.64 -18.22 3.65
CA PHE A 299 -8.83 -16.90 3.03
C PHE A 299 -7.55 -16.36 2.40
N ILE A 300 -7.73 -15.48 1.42
CA ILE A 300 -6.66 -14.63 0.86
C ILE A 300 -6.99 -13.17 1.12
N PHE A 301 -5.96 -12.36 1.43
CA PHE A 301 -6.01 -10.90 1.39
C PHE A 301 -4.76 -10.37 0.70
N ASN A 302 -4.86 -10.05 -0.59
CA ASN A 302 -3.72 -9.77 -1.44
C ASN A 302 -4.06 -8.82 -2.61
N GLY A 303 -3.15 -8.62 -3.56
CA GLY A 303 -3.40 -7.85 -4.78
C GLY A 303 -3.51 -6.34 -4.57
N LEU A 304 -2.97 -5.79 -3.48
CA LEU A 304 -3.09 -4.38 -3.09
C LEU A 304 -2.35 -3.39 -4.02
N GLY A 305 -1.41 -3.87 -4.82
CA GLY A 305 -0.67 -3.09 -5.80
C GLY A 305 0.02 -1.86 -5.20
N THR A 306 -0.19 -0.70 -5.82
CA THR A 306 0.41 0.58 -5.39
C THR A 306 -0.42 1.35 -4.36
N LYS A 307 -1.58 0.84 -3.97
CA LYS A 307 -2.55 1.54 -3.10
C LYS A 307 -2.78 0.84 -1.75
N GLY A 308 -1.89 -0.07 -1.37
CA GLY A 308 -2.04 -0.86 -0.14
C GLY A 308 -2.27 -0.01 1.12
N TYR A 309 -1.55 1.09 1.27
CA TYR A 309 -1.70 2.01 2.40
C TYR A 309 -3.03 2.77 2.43
N LEU A 310 -3.73 2.87 1.30
CA LEU A 310 -5.10 3.41 1.22
C LEU A 310 -6.15 2.31 1.44
N THR A 311 -5.94 1.13 0.84
CA THR A 311 -7.02 0.15 0.68
C THR A 311 -7.00 -0.98 1.72
N ALA A 312 -5.84 -1.30 2.32
CA ALA A 312 -5.75 -2.39 3.29
C ALA A 312 -6.55 -2.13 4.58
N PRO A 313 -6.49 -0.94 5.21
CA PRO A 313 -7.22 -0.71 6.46
C PRO A 313 -8.75 -0.87 6.31
N PRO A 314 -9.45 -0.19 5.39
CA PRO A 314 -10.89 -0.36 5.25
C PRO A 314 -11.31 -1.77 4.84
N LEU A 315 -10.53 -2.44 3.99
CA LEU A 315 -10.82 -3.82 3.59
C LEU A 315 -10.61 -4.81 4.71
N ALA A 316 -9.63 -4.61 5.57
CA ALA A 316 -9.43 -5.43 6.76
C ALA A 316 -10.64 -5.31 7.72
N LYS A 317 -11.14 -4.09 7.93
CA LYS A 317 -12.35 -3.83 8.69
C LYS A 317 -13.57 -4.53 8.06
N SER A 318 -13.74 -4.42 6.73
CA SER A 318 -14.82 -5.09 6.00
C SER A 318 -14.75 -6.62 6.13
N TRP A 319 -13.54 -7.21 6.12
CA TRP A 319 -13.36 -8.64 6.31
C TRP A 319 -13.75 -9.08 7.73
N VAL A 320 -13.37 -8.32 8.75
CA VAL A 320 -13.76 -8.62 10.13
C VAL A 320 -15.27 -8.48 10.33
N GLU A 321 -15.90 -7.46 9.72
CA GLU A 321 -17.37 -7.35 9.71
C GLU A 321 -18.04 -8.56 9.03
N TYR A 322 -17.49 -9.03 7.90
CA TYR A 322 -17.96 -10.26 7.28
C TYR A 322 -17.88 -11.46 8.24
N LEU A 323 -16.79 -11.62 9.00
CA LEU A 323 -16.68 -12.70 9.99
C LEU A 323 -17.77 -12.64 11.07
N LEU A 324 -18.12 -11.44 11.52
CA LEU A 324 -19.06 -11.25 12.63
C LEU A 324 -20.53 -11.31 12.20
N THR A 325 -20.84 -10.80 11.01
CA THR A 325 -22.22 -10.53 10.57
C THR A 325 -22.64 -11.38 9.37
N GLN A 326 -21.71 -12.04 8.70
CA GLN A 326 -21.91 -12.75 7.43
C GLN A 326 -22.40 -11.84 6.28
N VAL A 327 -22.29 -10.51 6.43
CA VAL A 327 -22.54 -9.58 5.31
C VAL A 327 -21.48 -9.80 4.24
N PRO A 328 -21.87 -10.14 3.00
CA PRO A 328 -20.92 -10.51 1.96
C PRO A 328 -19.94 -9.37 1.63
N LEU A 329 -18.71 -9.72 1.35
CA LEU A 329 -17.72 -8.80 0.79
C LEU A 329 -18.17 -8.36 -0.62
N GLU A 330 -17.69 -7.20 -1.07
CA GLU A 330 -18.00 -6.72 -2.42
C GLU A 330 -17.52 -7.72 -3.49
N LYS A 331 -18.36 -8.05 -4.47
CA LYS A 331 -18.01 -8.99 -5.56
C LYS A 331 -16.76 -8.59 -6.32
N CYS A 332 -16.47 -7.28 -6.39
CA CYS A 332 -15.30 -6.78 -7.12
C CYS A 332 -13.96 -7.06 -6.42
N VAL A 333 -13.95 -7.58 -5.19
CA VAL A 333 -12.74 -8.04 -4.49
C VAL A 333 -12.66 -9.56 -4.39
N ASP A 334 -13.65 -10.30 -4.88
CA ASP A 334 -13.66 -11.75 -4.89
C ASP A 334 -12.40 -12.30 -5.57
N PRO A 335 -11.66 -13.25 -4.95
CA PRO A 335 -10.45 -13.81 -5.52
C PRO A 335 -10.68 -14.54 -6.84
N TYR A 336 -11.86 -15.06 -7.07
CA TYR A 336 -12.22 -15.86 -8.25
C TYR A 336 -13.00 -15.10 -9.32
N ARG A 337 -13.13 -13.75 -9.21
CA ARG A 337 -13.86 -12.90 -10.16
C ARG A 337 -13.36 -12.96 -11.61
N PHE A 338 -12.19 -13.55 -11.85
CA PHE A 338 -11.62 -13.77 -13.20
C PHE A 338 -11.77 -15.22 -13.69
N LEU A 339 -12.30 -16.13 -12.87
CA LEU A 339 -12.56 -17.50 -13.30
C LEU A 339 -13.93 -17.58 -13.98
N GLY A 340 -13.95 -17.96 -15.25
CA GLY A 340 -15.19 -18.11 -16.04
C GLY A 340 -15.55 -16.90 -16.90
N THR A 341 -14.63 -15.97 -17.12
CA THR A 341 -14.77 -14.89 -18.11
C THR A 341 -14.03 -15.21 -19.40
#